data_e38feccc601f58827e50e0143b2a8fc2
#
_entry.id   e38feccc601f58827e50e0143b2a8fc2
#
_cell.length_a   1.000
_cell.length_b   1.000
_cell.length_c   1.000
_cell.angle_alpha   90.00
_cell.angle_beta   90.00
_cell.angle_gamma   90.00
#
_symmetry.space_group_name_H-M   'P 1'
#
loop_
_entity.id
_entity.type
_entity.pdbx_description
1 polymer ?
#
loop_
_entity_poly.entity_id
_entity_poly.type
_entity_poly.pdbx_seq_one_letter_code
_entity_poly.pdbx_strand_id
1 'polypeptide(L)'
;ERVPAHKHITVGDLLNMTSGIPYPCEDSEGGKHSGAVFWEIEQKLYSDSPVTTAEFARKMSEGELCFEPGERFMYGASADVLGAVIEKVSGISFRDYLISEFFQPLGMKDTDFWVPAEKSKRLAKVYDYSENGLYELRTNHLGLAYDRDIIPSFQSGGAGLCSTLDDYAKFAGMLMNKGSFNGRQVLKPESVWFLTHGGLKPNQKHQLEDGWGWMRGYTYGNLMRVCDDESMTTLFATRGEYGWDGWLGTFFSNEPAHGITLLFGTQQAGVGRTGGLARRIKNIVMSELA
;
A
#
# COMPACT_ATOMS: atom_id res chain seq x y z
N GLU A 1 12.43 -27.70 -7.29
CA GLU A 1 13.79 -27.52 -7.82
C GLU A 1 14.09 -26.03 -7.94
N ARG A 2 15.24 -25.57 -7.44
CA ARG A 2 15.69 -24.17 -7.57
C ARG A 2 16.30 -23.96 -8.93
N VAL A 3 15.86 -22.95 -9.63
CA VAL A 3 16.40 -22.55 -10.92
C VAL A 3 16.77 -21.07 -10.89
N PRO A 4 17.83 -20.62 -11.58
CA PRO A 4 18.11 -19.21 -11.71
C PRO A 4 16.97 -18.48 -12.42
N ALA A 5 16.63 -17.28 -11.96
CA ALA A 5 15.66 -16.44 -12.67
C ALA A 5 16.24 -16.05 -14.05
N HIS A 6 15.42 -16.14 -15.07
CA HIS A 6 15.81 -15.79 -16.45
C HIS A 6 15.62 -14.30 -16.75
N LYS A 7 14.82 -13.60 -15.94
CA LYS A 7 14.49 -12.17 -16.10
C LYS A 7 14.88 -11.39 -14.87
N HIS A 8 15.34 -10.17 -15.09
CA HIS A 8 15.47 -9.20 -14.01
C HIS A 8 14.12 -8.62 -13.63
N ILE A 9 13.93 -8.34 -12.35
CA ILE A 9 12.78 -7.59 -11.86
C ILE A 9 12.87 -6.16 -12.41
N THR A 10 11.81 -5.68 -13.02
CA THR A 10 11.69 -4.30 -13.48
C THR A 10 10.92 -3.45 -12.46
N VAL A 11 11.02 -2.12 -12.56
CA VAL A 11 10.17 -1.20 -11.79
C VAL A 11 8.68 -1.45 -12.07
N GLY A 12 8.35 -1.80 -13.32
CA GLY A 12 6.98 -2.19 -13.68
C GLY A 12 6.48 -3.44 -12.94
N ASP A 13 7.35 -4.44 -12.74
CA ASP A 13 7.01 -5.63 -11.98
C ASP A 13 6.74 -5.31 -10.50
N LEU A 14 7.53 -4.42 -9.91
CA LEU A 14 7.31 -3.95 -8.54
C LEU A 14 5.99 -3.18 -8.42
N LEU A 15 5.73 -2.24 -9.33
CA LEU A 15 4.50 -1.43 -9.34
C LEU A 15 3.23 -2.27 -9.54
N ASN A 16 3.31 -3.35 -10.29
CA ASN A 16 2.17 -4.20 -10.63
C ASN A 16 2.05 -5.45 -9.75
N MET A 17 2.88 -5.59 -8.70
CA MET A 17 2.91 -6.80 -7.85
C MET A 17 3.14 -8.08 -8.66
N THR A 18 4.00 -8.01 -9.68
CA THR A 18 4.38 -9.14 -10.55
C THR A 18 5.87 -9.51 -10.40
N SER A 19 6.53 -9.03 -9.36
CA SER A 19 7.95 -9.26 -9.11
C SER A 19 8.29 -10.67 -8.64
N GLY A 20 7.33 -11.38 -8.01
CA GLY A 20 7.57 -12.66 -7.34
C GLY A 20 8.14 -12.54 -5.92
N ILE A 21 8.29 -11.31 -5.37
CA ILE A 21 8.76 -11.07 -3.99
C ILE A 21 7.59 -11.20 -3.02
N PRO A 22 7.54 -12.24 -2.16
CA PRO A 22 6.42 -12.45 -1.24
C PRO A 22 6.50 -11.57 0.02
N TYR A 23 5.36 -11.38 0.68
CA TYR A 23 5.31 -11.12 2.11
C TYR A 23 5.63 -12.40 2.91
N PRO A 24 5.88 -12.29 4.24
CA PRO A 24 6.08 -13.45 5.10
C PRO A 24 4.97 -14.49 4.94
N CYS A 25 5.33 -15.72 4.59
CA CYS A 25 4.44 -16.87 4.57
C CYS A 25 5.23 -18.17 4.72
N GLU A 26 4.57 -19.23 5.19
CA GLU A 26 5.19 -20.54 5.38
C GLU A 26 5.16 -21.42 4.11
N ASP A 27 4.38 -21.04 3.11
CA ASP A 27 4.08 -21.88 1.94
C ASP A 27 5.19 -21.89 0.90
N SER A 28 6.21 -21.02 1.04
CA SER A 28 7.34 -20.94 0.11
C SER A 28 8.64 -20.58 0.81
N GLU A 29 9.77 -20.99 0.25
CA GLU A 29 11.09 -20.61 0.78
C GLU A 29 11.33 -19.10 0.68
N GLY A 30 10.84 -18.44 -0.38
CA GLY A 30 10.86 -16.98 -0.48
C GLY A 30 10.06 -16.31 0.63
N GLY A 31 8.89 -16.86 0.99
CA GLY A 31 8.06 -16.36 2.09
C GLY A 31 8.72 -16.52 3.46
N LYS A 32 9.36 -17.67 3.72
CA LYS A 32 10.14 -17.89 4.95
C LYS A 32 11.32 -16.94 5.03
N HIS A 33 12.03 -16.73 3.92
CA HIS A 33 13.13 -15.76 3.85
C HIS A 33 12.62 -14.33 4.12
N SER A 34 11.55 -13.94 3.49
CA SER A 34 10.88 -12.66 3.76
C SER A 34 10.52 -12.52 5.24
N GLY A 35 9.97 -13.59 5.85
CA GLY A 35 9.67 -13.66 7.28
C GLY A 35 10.89 -13.40 8.15
N ALA A 36 12.02 -14.02 7.82
CA ALA A 36 13.29 -13.81 8.55
C ALA A 36 13.80 -12.36 8.44
N VAL A 37 13.67 -11.73 7.25
CA VAL A 37 14.07 -10.33 7.04
C VAL A 37 13.19 -9.38 7.84
N PHE A 38 11.86 -9.52 7.78
CA PHE A 38 10.95 -8.68 8.57
C PHE A 38 11.12 -8.90 10.07
N TRP A 39 11.34 -10.14 10.51
CA TRP A 39 11.64 -10.43 11.90
C TRP A 39 12.92 -9.73 12.37
N GLU A 40 13.99 -9.73 11.57
CA GLU A 40 15.21 -9.01 11.88
C GLU A 40 14.96 -7.50 12.05
N ILE A 41 14.13 -6.90 11.18
CA ILE A 41 13.74 -5.49 11.30
C ILE A 41 13.04 -5.24 12.64
N GLU A 42 12.05 -6.09 12.99
CA GLU A 42 11.32 -5.98 14.24
C GLU A 42 12.25 -6.05 15.45
N GLN A 43 13.21 -7.01 15.47
CA GLN A 43 14.18 -7.16 16.57
C GLN A 43 15.15 -5.99 16.68
N LYS A 44 15.50 -5.36 15.55
CA LYS A 44 16.47 -4.27 15.50
C LYS A 44 15.84 -2.88 15.50
N LEU A 45 14.52 -2.78 15.59
CA LEU A 45 13.78 -1.53 15.43
C LEU A 45 14.28 -0.39 16.34
N TYR A 46 14.62 -0.71 17.59
CA TYR A 46 15.14 0.23 18.60
C TYR A 46 16.62 0.02 18.93
N SER A 47 17.36 -0.71 18.10
CA SER A 47 18.78 -0.96 18.31
C SER A 47 19.68 0.16 17.76
N ASP A 48 20.95 0.15 18.14
CA ASP A 48 21.97 1.05 17.57
C ASP A 48 22.32 0.75 16.11
N SER A 49 21.85 -0.37 15.57
CA SER A 49 22.11 -0.82 14.20
C SER A 49 20.83 -1.32 13.52
N PRO A 50 19.82 -0.46 13.38
CA PRO A 50 18.56 -0.82 12.74
C PRO A 50 18.78 -1.11 11.25
N VAL A 51 17.93 -1.99 10.69
CA VAL A 51 17.93 -2.27 9.24
C VAL A 51 17.40 -1.04 8.50
N THR A 52 18.12 -0.61 7.47
CA THR A 52 17.69 0.51 6.61
C THR A 52 16.83 0.03 5.43
N THR A 53 16.14 0.95 4.76
CA THR A 53 15.34 0.65 3.54
C THR A 53 16.22 0.02 2.44
N ALA A 54 17.42 0.52 2.25
CA ALA A 54 18.36 -0.04 1.27
C ALA A 54 18.84 -1.45 1.68
N GLU A 55 19.12 -1.68 2.96
CA GLU A 55 19.50 -3.01 3.47
C GLU A 55 18.35 -4.01 3.39
N PHE A 56 17.12 -3.57 3.62
CA PHE A 56 15.94 -4.40 3.39
C PHE A 56 15.91 -4.93 1.96
N ALA A 57 15.99 -4.04 0.97
CA ALA A 57 15.95 -4.45 -0.44
C ALA A 57 17.10 -5.40 -0.80
N ARG A 58 18.32 -5.16 -0.27
CA ARG A 58 19.46 -6.05 -0.45
C ARG A 58 19.20 -7.43 0.16
N LYS A 59 18.71 -7.48 1.41
CA LYS A 59 18.37 -8.75 2.08
C LYS A 59 17.27 -9.51 1.33
N MET A 60 16.22 -8.83 0.88
CA MET A 60 15.16 -9.45 0.09
C MET A 60 15.67 -10.05 -1.23
N SER A 61 16.71 -9.46 -1.83
CA SER A 61 17.33 -9.98 -3.06
C SER A 61 18.14 -11.27 -2.87
N GLU A 62 18.43 -11.66 -1.65
CA GLU A 62 19.11 -12.92 -1.30
C GLU A 62 18.12 -14.11 -1.23
N GLY A 63 16.82 -13.82 -1.18
CA GLY A 63 15.75 -14.81 -1.14
C GLY A 63 15.30 -15.31 -2.49
N GLU A 64 14.47 -16.35 -2.47
CA GLU A 64 13.88 -16.91 -3.68
C GLU A 64 12.64 -16.12 -4.10
N LEU A 65 12.48 -15.98 -5.41
CA LEU A 65 11.22 -15.50 -5.99
C LEU A 65 10.21 -16.67 -6.06
N CYS A 66 8.93 -16.37 -5.89
CA CYS A 66 7.88 -17.38 -6.00
C CYS A 66 7.58 -17.76 -7.46
N PHE A 67 8.00 -16.94 -8.43
CA PHE A 67 7.84 -17.16 -9.87
C PHE A 67 8.72 -16.19 -10.66
N GLU A 68 8.86 -16.40 -11.96
CA GLU A 68 9.58 -15.51 -12.86
C GLU A 68 8.93 -14.12 -12.94
N PRO A 69 9.70 -13.02 -12.83
CA PRO A 69 9.17 -11.67 -12.90
C PRO A 69 8.28 -11.43 -14.13
N GLY A 70 7.13 -10.82 -13.92
CA GLY A 70 6.15 -10.52 -14.96
C GLY A 70 5.27 -11.68 -15.41
N GLU A 71 5.37 -12.86 -14.78
CA GLU A 71 4.52 -14.00 -15.15
C GLU A 71 3.20 -14.05 -14.38
N ARG A 72 3.23 -13.77 -13.09
CA ARG A 72 2.09 -13.92 -12.19
C ARG A 72 1.87 -12.65 -11.37
N PHE A 73 0.65 -12.50 -10.87
CA PHE A 73 0.34 -11.52 -9.82
C PHE A 73 0.46 -12.18 -8.44
N MET A 74 1.13 -11.50 -7.53
CA MET A 74 1.16 -11.86 -6.11
C MET A 74 1.39 -10.61 -5.27
N TYR A 75 0.42 -10.29 -4.42
CA TYR A 75 0.59 -9.18 -3.46
C TYR A 75 1.70 -9.51 -2.47
N GLY A 76 2.68 -8.63 -2.36
CA GLY A 76 3.89 -8.88 -1.59
C GLY A 76 4.69 -7.61 -1.29
N ALA A 77 5.95 -7.78 -0.91
CA ALA A 77 6.84 -6.70 -0.45
C ALA A 77 7.38 -5.79 -1.56
N SER A 78 6.79 -5.82 -2.76
CA SER A 78 7.24 -4.98 -3.90
C SER A 78 7.23 -3.49 -3.60
N ALA A 79 6.22 -2.99 -2.87
CA ALA A 79 6.14 -1.58 -2.50
C ALA A 79 7.26 -1.15 -1.54
N ASP A 80 7.69 -2.04 -0.66
CA ASP A 80 8.81 -1.80 0.25
C ASP A 80 10.13 -1.71 -0.52
N VAL A 81 10.33 -2.58 -1.51
CA VAL A 81 11.50 -2.53 -2.41
C VAL A 81 11.50 -1.25 -3.25
N LEU A 82 10.33 -0.76 -3.68
CA LEU A 82 10.21 0.53 -4.39
C LEU A 82 10.69 1.71 -3.55
N GLY A 83 10.50 1.69 -2.22
CA GLY A 83 11.08 2.69 -1.33
C GLY A 83 12.60 2.78 -1.49
N ALA A 84 13.30 1.65 -1.53
CA ALA A 84 14.74 1.61 -1.77
C ALA A 84 15.14 2.06 -3.19
N VAL A 85 14.32 1.77 -4.19
CA VAL A 85 14.55 2.28 -5.58
C VAL A 85 14.46 3.80 -5.57
N ILE A 86 13.49 4.40 -4.88
CA ILE A 86 13.36 5.86 -4.75
C ILE A 86 14.59 6.46 -4.08
N GLU A 87 15.07 5.89 -2.97
CA GLU A 87 16.32 6.33 -2.30
C GLU A 87 17.51 6.29 -3.24
N LYS A 88 17.64 5.19 -3.99
CA LYS A 88 18.76 5.02 -4.91
C LYS A 88 18.76 6.03 -6.07
N VAL A 89 17.59 6.36 -6.59
CA VAL A 89 17.44 7.26 -7.75
C VAL A 89 17.50 8.72 -7.31
N SER A 90 16.88 9.07 -6.17
CA SER A 90 16.84 10.45 -5.67
C SER A 90 18.10 10.87 -4.92
N GLY A 91 18.82 9.92 -4.32
CA GLY A 91 19.98 10.19 -3.46
C GLY A 91 19.65 10.70 -2.06
N ILE A 92 18.37 10.70 -1.68
CA ILE A 92 17.88 11.08 -0.34
C ILE A 92 17.02 9.97 0.25
N SER A 93 16.70 10.06 1.56
CA SER A 93 15.83 9.05 2.19
C SER A 93 14.44 9.03 1.55
N PHE A 94 13.77 7.88 1.59
CA PHE A 94 12.41 7.76 1.07
C PHE A 94 11.45 8.74 1.77
N ARG A 95 11.61 8.90 3.10
CA ARG A 95 10.86 9.88 3.89
C ARG A 95 11.07 11.31 3.38
N ASP A 96 12.33 11.75 3.21
CA ASP A 96 12.63 13.11 2.79
C ASP A 96 12.13 13.38 1.37
N TYR A 97 12.18 12.37 0.50
CA TYR A 97 11.60 12.43 -0.83
C TYR A 97 10.08 12.66 -0.76
N LEU A 98 9.36 11.89 0.05
CA LEU A 98 7.91 12.06 0.20
C LEU A 98 7.54 13.41 0.82
N ILE A 99 8.34 13.91 1.77
CA ILE A 99 8.13 15.22 2.38
C ILE A 99 8.28 16.31 1.32
N SER A 100 9.37 16.31 0.54
CA SER A 100 9.64 17.37 -0.43
C SER A 100 8.68 17.36 -1.62
N GLU A 101 8.36 16.18 -2.14
CA GLU A 101 7.60 16.04 -3.38
C GLU A 101 6.08 16.03 -3.16
N PHE A 102 5.61 15.58 -1.97
CA PHE A 102 4.18 15.41 -1.72
C PHE A 102 3.69 16.11 -0.45
N PHE A 103 4.28 15.85 0.73
CA PHE A 103 3.67 16.28 1.98
C PHE A 103 3.70 17.79 2.13
N GLN A 104 4.84 18.44 1.87
CA GLN A 104 4.93 19.90 1.89
C GLN A 104 4.09 20.56 0.79
N PRO A 105 4.18 20.17 -0.50
CA PRO A 105 3.35 20.73 -1.56
C PRO A 105 1.84 20.63 -1.32
N LEU A 106 1.39 19.53 -0.72
CA LEU A 106 -0.03 19.28 -0.43
C LEU A 106 -0.47 19.83 0.93
N GLY A 107 0.46 20.27 1.79
CA GLY A 107 0.17 20.69 3.15
C GLY A 107 -0.30 19.55 4.05
N MET A 108 0.25 18.35 3.86
CA MET A 108 -0.04 17.14 4.65
C MET A 108 0.82 17.15 5.91
N LYS A 109 0.37 17.84 6.96
CA LYS A 109 1.16 18.12 8.17
C LYS A 109 1.16 16.99 9.20
N ASP A 110 0.25 16.05 9.05
CA ASP A 110 0.04 14.90 9.93
C ASP A 110 0.32 13.57 9.22
N THR A 111 1.13 13.60 8.14
CA THR A 111 1.53 12.42 7.39
C THR A 111 3.04 12.23 7.47
N ASP A 112 3.47 11.12 8.05
CA ASP A 112 4.88 10.75 8.20
C ASP A 112 5.02 9.26 8.56
N PHE A 113 6.24 8.74 8.60
CA PHE A 113 6.56 7.40 9.12
C PHE A 113 6.53 7.30 10.65
N TRP A 114 6.44 8.43 11.34
CA TRP A 114 6.42 8.53 12.80
C TRP A 114 5.42 9.60 13.26
N VAL A 115 5.14 9.61 14.56
CA VAL A 115 4.24 10.59 15.19
C VAL A 115 5.00 11.30 16.29
N PRO A 116 5.26 12.62 16.19
CA PRO A 116 5.97 13.36 17.21
C PRO A 116 5.20 13.37 18.55
N ALA A 117 5.94 13.45 19.66
CA ALA A 117 5.41 13.27 21.02
C ALA A 117 4.19 14.16 21.32
N GLU A 118 4.18 15.38 20.85
CA GLU A 118 3.07 16.34 21.02
C GLU A 118 1.78 15.91 20.31
N LYS A 119 1.88 15.03 19.30
CA LYS A 119 0.74 14.46 18.54
C LYS A 119 0.39 13.03 18.96
N SER A 120 1.16 12.39 19.83
CA SER A 120 1.02 10.98 20.20
C SER A 120 -0.38 10.62 20.71
N LYS A 121 -1.05 11.55 21.43
CA LYS A 121 -2.43 11.37 21.91
C LYS A 121 -3.49 11.24 20.80
N ARG A 122 -3.14 11.63 19.57
CA ARG A 122 -4.01 11.53 18.40
C ARG A 122 -3.81 10.21 17.64
N LEU A 123 -2.75 9.46 17.93
CA LEU A 123 -2.51 8.17 17.31
C LEU A 123 -3.60 7.19 17.71
N ALA A 124 -4.32 6.68 16.73
CA ALA A 124 -5.34 5.68 16.96
C ALA A 124 -4.70 4.34 17.37
N LYS A 125 -5.29 3.69 18.37
CA LYS A 125 -4.89 2.36 18.78
C LYS A 125 -5.33 1.33 17.76
N VAL A 126 -4.54 0.26 17.61
CA VAL A 126 -4.88 -0.89 16.79
C VAL A 126 -5.65 -1.91 17.62
N TYR A 127 -6.69 -2.47 17.04
CA TYR A 127 -7.53 -3.49 17.70
C TYR A 127 -7.63 -4.75 16.86
N ASP A 128 -7.88 -5.86 17.54
CA ASP A 128 -8.27 -7.12 16.92
C ASP A 128 -9.32 -7.82 17.78
N TYR A 129 -9.93 -8.88 17.27
CA TYR A 129 -10.96 -9.67 17.94
C TYR A 129 -10.42 -11.03 18.39
N SER A 130 -10.78 -11.40 19.62
CA SER A 130 -10.69 -12.77 20.13
C SER A 130 -12.10 -13.33 20.43
N GLU A 131 -12.15 -14.54 20.94
CA GLU A 131 -13.38 -15.11 21.52
C GLU A 131 -13.97 -14.27 22.67
N ASN A 132 -13.12 -13.53 23.40
CA ASN A 132 -13.49 -12.65 24.49
C ASN A 132 -13.86 -11.22 24.03
N GLY A 133 -13.91 -10.95 22.72
CA GLY A 133 -14.27 -9.66 22.15
C GLY A 133 -13.09 -8.85 21.63
N LEU A 134 -13.29 -7.53 21.52
CA LEU A 134 -12.28 -6.59 21.00
C LEU A 134 -11.18 -6.37 22.03
N TYR A 135 -9.93 -6.41 21.57
CA TYR A 135 -8.75 -6.10 22.40
C TYR A 135 -7.75 -5.21 21.65
N GLU A 136 -6.93 -4.44 22.37
CA GLU A 136 -5.84 -3.65 21.80
C GLU A 136 -4.73 -4.60 21.32
N LEU A 137 -4.46 -4.61 20.02
CA LEU A 137 -3.38 -5.38 19.40
C LEU A 137 -2.10 -4.53 19.37
N ARG A 138 -1.14 -4.85 20.25
CA ARG A 138 0.18 -4.21 20.22
C ARG A 138 1.14 -5.09 19.44
N THR A 139 1.56 -4.62 18.29
CA THR A 139 2.45 -5.36 17.38
C THR A 139 3.36 -4.42 16.60
N ASN A 140 4.59 -4.84 16.38
CA ASN A 140 5.52 -4.19 15.45
C ASN A 140 5.49 -4.87 14.07
N HIS A 141 4.35 -5.40 13.69
CA HIS A 141 4.15 -6.15 12.46
C HIS A 141 4.80 -5.46 11.24
N LEU A 142 5.53 -6.22 10.43
CA LEU A 142 6.32 -5.74 9.29
C LEU A 142 7.36 -4.67 9.67
N GLY A 143 7.90 -4.71 10.88
CA GLY A 143 8.93 -3.77 11.34
C GLY A 143 8.43 -2.34 11.58
N LEU A 144 7.13 -2.17 11.82
CA LEU A 144 6.52 -0.88 12.11
C LEU A 144 6.42 -0.67 13.62
N ALA A 145 7.03 0.40 14.15
CA ALA A 145 6.89 0.74 15.56
C ALA A 145 5.42 0.96 15.92
N TYR A 146 4.88 0.20 16.88
CA TYR A 146 3.46 0.31 17.28
C TYR A 146 3.09 1.72 17.72
N ASP A 147 3.91 2.32 18.57
CA ASP A 147 3.68 3.67 19.11
C ASP A 147 4.11 4.79 18.14
N ARG A 148 4.72 4.45 16.99
CA ARG A 148 5.23 5.41 16.00
C ARG A 148 6.12 6.50 16.59
N ASP A 149 6.83 6.20 17.66
CA ASP A 149 7.59 7.12 18.50
C ASP A 149 9.02 7.42 17.99
N ILE A 150 9.46 6.71 16.96
CA ILE A 150 10.77 6.89 16.32
C ILE A 150 10.63 7.14 14.82
N ILE A 151 11.59 7.88 14.25
CA ILE A 151 11.80 7.90 12.80
C ILE A 151 12.48 6.60 12.40
N PRO A 152 11.80 5.67 11.69
CA PRO A 152 12.37 4.36 11.42
C PRO A 152 13.47 4.44 10.36
N SER A 153 14.50 3.61 10.51
CA SER A 153 15.54 3.45 9.47
C SER A 153 15.01 2.67 8.26
N PHE A 154 14.13 1.68 8.50
CA PHE A 154 13.36 1.01 7.46
C PHE A 154 12.06 1.79 7.22
N GLN A 155 11.99 2.48 6.09
CA GLN A 155 10.84 3.26 5.67
C GLN A 155 9.98 2.42 4.72
N SER A 156 9.06 1.64 5.30
CA SER A 156 8.22 0.71 4.54
C SER A 156 7.35 1.44 3.51
N GLY A 157 7.51 1.10 2.24
CA GLY A 157 6.65 1.59 1.15
C GLY A 157 5.27 0.93 1.12
N GLY A 158 5.15 -0.26 1.74
CA GLY A 158 3.91 -1.03 1.79
C GLY A 158 2.95 -0.60 2.89
N ALA A 159 3.46 -0.17 4.07
CA ALA A 159 2.62 0.07 5.24
C ALA A 159 3.16 1.16 6.20
N GLY A 160 4.27 1.84 5.87
CA GLY A 160 5.02 2.65 6.83
C GLY A 160 4.35 3.92 7.29
N LEU A 161 3.52 4.56 6.48
CA LEU A 161 2.98 5.88 6.77
C LEU A 161 1.84 5.87 7.81
N CYS A 162 1.88 6.85 8.71
CA CYS A 162 0.73 7.34 9.46
C CYS A 162 0.17 8.58 8.77
N SER A 163 -1.15 8.75 8.78
CA SER A 163 -1.81 9.91 8.20
C SER A 163 -3.13 10.22 8.93
N THR A 164 -3.81 11.26 8.48
CA THR A 164 -5.20 11.57 8.83
C THR A 164 -6.07 11.51 7.58
N LEU A 165 -7.38 11.38 7.75
CA LEU A 165 -8.31 11.44 6.62
C LEU A 165 -8.22 12.80 5.90
N ASP A 166 -8.03 13.90 6.65
CA ASP A 166 -7.88 15.25 6.09
C ASP A 166 -6.63 15.38 5.22
N ASP A 167 -5.49 14.84 5.65
CA ASP A 167 -4.27 14.87 4.84
C ASP A 167 -4.39 13.94 3.63
N TYR A 168 -4.93 12.74 3.84
CA TYR A 168 -5.10 11.81 2.73
C TYR A 168 -6.11 12.32 1.68
N ALA A 169 -7.14 13.09 2.11
CA ALA A 169 -8.07 13.76 1.20
C ALA A 169 -7.38 14.76 0.26
N LYS A 170 -6.32 15.44 0.72
CA LYS A 170 -5.52 16.33 -0.13
C LYS A 170 -4.79 15.55 -1.23
N PHE A 171 -4.18 14.42 -0.87
CA PHE A 171 -3.53 13.53 -1.83
C PHE A 171 -4.54 12.94 -2.82
N ALA A 172 -5.66 12.41 -2.33
CA ALA A 172 -6.73 11.86 -3.16
C ALA A 172 -7.32 12.92 -4.11
N GLY A 173 -7.56 14.13 -3.59
CA GLY A 173 -8.05 15.27 -4.38
C GLY A 173 -7.03 15.74 -5.42
N MET A 174 -5.74 15.72 -5.11
CA MET A 174 -4.68 15.99 -6.09
C MET A 174 -4.74 15.00 -7.26
N LEU A 175 -4.90 13.70 -6.98
CA LEU A 175 -5.05 12.69 -8.03
C LEU A 175 -6.33 12.91 -8.85
N MET A 176 -7.48 13.19 -8.21
CA MET A 176 -8.74 13.54 -8.89
C MET A 176 -8.61 14.74 -9.83
N ASN A 177 -7.80 15.72 -9.44
CA ASN A 177 -7.53 16.93 -10.21
C ASN A 177 -6.31 16.78 -11.14
N LYS A 178 -6.05 15.56 -11.64
CA LYS A 178 -4.99 15.29 -12.63
C LYS A 178 -3.62 15.79 -12.16
N GLY A 179 -3.32 15.60 -10.88
CA GLY A 179 -2.04 15.95 -10.28
C GLY A 179 -1.92 17.39 -9.77
N SER A 180 -3.00 18.19 -9.81
CA SER A 180 -3.01 19.56 -9.34
C SER A 180 -3.71 19.71 -7.98
N PHE A 181 -3.17 20.55 -7.10
CA PHE A 181 -3.76 20.88 -5.82
C PHE A 181 -3.52 22.37 -5.48
N ASN A 182 -4.59 23.09 -5.13
CA ASN A 182 -4.55 24.52 -4.81
C ASN A 182 -3.77 25.36 -5.84
N GLY A 183 -3.96 25.09 -7.12
CA GLY A 183 -3.30 25.81 -8.21
C GLY A 183 -1.85 25.40 -8.49
N ARG A 184 -1.30 24.44 -7.72
CA ARG A 184 0.05 23.89 -7.94
C ARG A 184 -0.03 22.52 -8.61
N GLN A 185 0.74 22.32 -9.67
CA GLN A 185 0.93 21.00 -10.28
C GLN A 185 1.97 20.22 -9.49
N VAL A 186 1.56 19.15 -8.82
CA VAL A 186 2.41 18.23 -8.03
C VAL A 186 2.86 17.06 -8.89
N LEU A 187 1.94 16.45 -9.63
CA LEU A 187 2.21 15.42 -10.63
C LEU A 187 1.74 15.87 -11.99
N LYS A 188 2.44 15.46 -13.05
CA LYS A 188 1.97 15.69 -14.41
C LYS A 188 0.67 14.91 -14.66
N PRO A 189 -0.28 15.43 -15.49
CA PRO A 189 -1.50 14.70 -15.85
C PRO A 189 -1.22 13.29 -16.40
N GLU A 190 -0.17 13.15 -17.21
CA GLU A 190 0.27 11.86 -17.79
C GLU A 190 0.71 10.88 -16.72
N SER A 191 1.36 11.35 -15.64
CA SER A 191 1.74 10.52 -14.51
C SER A 191 0.50 10.02 -13.74
N VAL A 192 -0.48 10.89 -13.52
CA VAL A 192 -1.75 10.49 -12.90
C VAL A 192 -2.49 9.49 -13.78
N TRP A 193 -2.54 9.76 -15.09
CA TRP A 193 -3.12 8.80 -16.04
C TRP A 193 -2.44 7.44 -15.94
N PHE A 194 -1.11 7.41 -15.96
CA PHE A 194 -0.34 6.16 -15.79
C PHE A 194 -0.66 5.45 -14.48
N LEU A 195 -0.72 6.19 -13.36
CA LEU A 195 -1.02 5.64 -12.03
C LEU A 195 -2.41 5.01 -11.95
N THR A 196 -3.39 5.59 -12.64
CA THR A 196 -4.82 5.21 -12.54
C THR A 196 -5.29 4.28 -13.66
N HIS A 197 -4.35 3.77 -14.47
CA HIS A 197 -4.64 2.78 -15.51
C HIS A 197 -3.90 1.49 -15.16
N GLY A 198 -4.64 0.49 -14.75
CA GLY A 198 -4.09 -0.82 -14.42
C GLY A 198 -3.54 -1.55 -15.65
N GLY A 199 -2.68 -2.52 -15.43
CA GLY A 199 -1.92 -3.18 -16.49
C GLY A 199 -1.72 -4.68 -16.32
N LEU A 200 -2.54 -5.38 -15.53
CA LEU A 200 -2.43 -6.83 -15.41
C LEU A 200 -2.86 -7.53 -16.71
N LYS A 201 -2.08 -8.54 -17.10
CA LYS A 201 -2.43 -9.47 -18.17
C LYS A 201 -3.62 -10.35 -17.72
N PRO A 202 -4.38 -10.98 -18.64
CA PRO A 202 -5.54 -11.79 -18.28
C PRO A 202 -5.26 -12.87 -17.21
N ASN A 203 -4.15 -13.61 -17.33
CA ASN A 203 -3.76 -14.62 -16.34
C ASN A 203 -3.42 -14.03 -14.97
N GLN A 204 -2.82 -12.85 -14.92
CA GLN A 204 -2.50 -12.13 -13.69
C GLN A 204 -3.76 -11.58 -13.04
N LYS A 205 -4.72 -11.11 -13.85
CA LYS A 205 -6.02 -10.63 -13.37
C LYS A 205 -6.82 -11.78 -12.72
N HIS A 206 -6.82 -12.98 -13.29
CA HIS A 206 -7.42 -14.15 -12.64
C HIS A 206 -6.82 -14.44 -11.27
N GLN A 207 -5.51 -14.31 -11.10
CA GLN A 207 -4.86 -14.51 -9.81
C GLN A 207 -5.25 -13.43 -8.76
N LEU A 208 -5.46 -12.18 -9.20
CA LEU A 208 -6.02 -11.14 -8.34
C LEU A 208 -7.44 -11.50 -7.87
N GLU A 209 -8.29 -11.96 -8.79
CA GLU A 209 -9.67 -12.37 -8.52
C GLU A 209 -9.75 -13.62 -7.63
N ASP A 210 -8.88 -14.60 -7.84
CA ASP A 210 -8.79 -15.81 -7.02
C ASP A 210 -8.35 -15.50 -5.59
N GLY A 211 -7.41 -14.58 -5.41
CA GLY A 211 -6.95 -14.12 -4.10
C GLY A 211 -7.98 -13.29 -3.35
N TRP A 212 -8.73 -12.47 -4.11
CA TRP A 212 -9.74 -11.57 -3.55
C TRP A 212 -11.00 -11.55 -4.43
N GLY A 213 -11.95 -12.45 -4.18
CA GLY A 213 -13.16 -12.62 -5.00
C GLY A 213 -14.00 -11.35 -5.17
N TRP A 214 -13.88 -10.36 -4.29
CA TRP A 214 -14.54 -9.06 -4.43
C TRP A 214 -13.86 -8.14 -5.45
N MET A 215 -12.66 -8.49 -5.94
CA MET A 215 -11.92 -7.77 -6.97
C MET A 215 -12.34 -8.14 -8.41
N ARG A 216 -13.40 -8.90 -8.58
CA ARG A 216 -13.97 -9.13 -9.93
C ARG A 216 -14.33 -7.81 -10.57
N GLY A 217 -13.96 -7.66 -11.84
CA GLY A 217 -14.13 -6.41 -12.59
C GLY A 217 -13.06 -5.35 -12.31
N TYR A 218 -12.07 -5.69 -11.49
CA TYR A 218 -10.90 -4.85 -11.26
C TYR A 218 -9.65 -5.42 -11.92
N THR A 219 -8.76 -4.54 -12.32
CA THR A 219 -7.35 -4.82 -12.57
C THR A 219 -6.51 -4.17 -11.47
N TYR A 220 -5.20 -4.41 -11.50
CA TYR A 220 -4.25 -3.81 -10.59
C TYR A 220 -3.12 -3.16 -11.39
N GLY A 221 -2.61 -2.08 -10.92
CA GLY A 221 -1.44 -1.44 -11.49
C GLY A 221 -1.01 -0.25 -10.66
N ASN A 222 0.30 -0.05 -10.63
CA ASN A 222 0.90 1.09 -9.93
C ASN A 222 0.45 1.19 -8.45
N LEU A 223 0.38 0.04 -7.76
CA LEU A 223 -0.01 -0.11 -6.37
C LEU A 223 -1.47 0.24 -6.04
N MET A 224 -2.35 0.27 -7.04
CA MET A 224 -3.78 0.53 -6.88
C MET A 224 -4.64 -0.49 -7.63
N ARG A 225 -5.84 -0.77 -7.09
CA ARG A 225 -6.90 -1.39 -7.89
C ARG A 225 -7.48 -0.35 -8.83
N VAL A 226 -7.93 -0.77 -9.99
CA VAL A 226 -8.63 0.06 -10.97
C VAL A 226 -9.82 -0.72 -11.51
N CYS A 227 -11.02 -0.15 -11.49
CA CYS A 227 -12.20 -0.76 -12.09
C CYS A 227 -12.07 -0.70 -13.62
N ASP A 228 -11.99 -1.85 -14.27
CA ASP A 228 -11.89 -1.97 -15.72
C ASP A 228 -13.13 -2.61 -16.36
N ASP A 229 -13.96 -3.29 -15.57
CA ASP A 229 -15.25 -3.87 -16.01
C ASP A 229 -16.31 -3.72 -14.91
N GLU A 230 -17.07 -2.64 -14.98
CA GLU A 230 -18.12 -2.32 -14.00
C GLU A 230 -19.25 -3.35 -13.96
N SER A 231 -19.48 -4.09 -15.03
CA SER A 231 -20.53 -5.11 -15.11
C SER A 231 -20.22 -6.34 -14.23
N MET A 232 -18.97 -6.55 -13.89
CA MET A 232 -18.49 -7.68 -13.09
C MET A 232 -18.30 -7.36 -11.61
N THR A 233 -18.34 -6.06 -11.23
CA THR A 233 -18.07 -5.66 -9.84
C THR A 233 -19.25 -5.99 -8.91
N THR A 234 -18.92 -6.26 -7.65
CA THR A 234 -19.90 -6.34 -6.55
C THR A 234 -20.08 -5.00 -5.84
N LEU A 235 -19.37 -3.98 -6.29
CA LEU A 235 -19.45 -2.60 -5.78
C LEU A 235 -20.13 -1.71 -6.81
N PHE A 236 -20.82 -0.69 -6.35
CA PHE A 236 -21.18 0.44 -7.20
C PHE A 236 -19.91 1.21 -7.53
N ALA A 237 -19.29 0.85 -8.63
CA ALA A 237 -18.09 1.46 -9.16
C ALA A 237 -18.28 1.72 -10.65
N THR A 238 -17.73 2.81 -11.14
CA THR A 238 -17.68 3.10 -12.56
C THR A 238 -16.33 2.71 -13.14
N ARG A 239 -16.30 2.44 -14.43
CA ARG A 239 -15.03 2.19 -15.12
C ARG A 239 -14.07 3.36 -14.91
N GLY A 240 -12.86 3.05 -14.43
CA GLY A 240 -11.86 4.04 -14.08
C GLY A 240 -11.89 4.49 -12.63
N GLU A 241 -12.76 3.91 -11.76
CA GLU A 241 -12.60 4.02 -10.32
C GLU A 241 -11.26 3.41 -9.91
N TYR A 242 -10.55 4.06 -8.99
CA TYR A 242 -9.28 3.56 -8.48
C TYR A 242 -9.09 3.85 -6.99
N GLY A 243 -8.27 3.05 -6.34
CA GLY A 243 -7.97 3.20 -4.93
C GLY A 243 -7.23 2.00 -4.35
N TRP A 244 -7.17 1.91 -3.03
CA TRP A 244 -6.62 0.76 -2.33
C TRP A 244 -7.17 0.64 -0.90
N ASP A 245 -6.88 -0.49 -0.27
CA ASP A 245 -7.31 -0.83 1.09
C ASP A 245 -6.09 -1.08 1.98
N GLY A 246 -6.19 -0.82 3.28
CA GLY A 246 -5.15 -1.13 4.27
C GLY A 246 -5.45 -2.37 5.08
N TRP A 247 -4.41 -3.03 5.59
CA TRP A 247 -4.52 -4.21 6.48
C TRP A 247 -5.36 -3.94 7.73
N LEU A 248 -5.33 -2.70 8.24
CA LEU A 248 -6.12 -2.27 9.38
C LEU A 248 -7.52 -1.74 9.00
N GLY A 249 -7.97 -2.00 7.78
CA GLY A 249 -9.30 -1.69 7.29
C GLY A 249 -9.49 -0.27 6.77
N THR A 250 -8.44 0.50 6.60
CA THR A 250 -8.50 1.78 5.88
C THR A 250 -8.90 1.52 4.43
N PHE A 251 -9.64 2.46 3.84
CA PHE A 251 -10.14 2.35 2.48
C PHE A 251 -10.07 3.69 1.77
N PHE A 252 -9.63 3.65 0.52
CA PHE A 252 -9.57 4.80 -0.37
C PHE A 252 -10.18 4.44 -1.73
N SER A 253 -11.04 5.31 -2.23
CA SER A 253 -11.64 5.20 -3.57
C SER A 253 -11.86 6.57 -4.17
N ASN A 254 -11.36 6.78 -5.37
CA ASN A 254 -11.68 7.90 -6.24
C ASN A 254 -12.60 7.43 -7.37
N GLU A 255 -13.74 8.10 -7.54
CA GLU A 255 -14.72 7.90 -8.60
C GLU A 255 -14.72 9.08 -9.58
N PRO A 256 -13.86 9.07 -10.62
CA PRO A 256 -13.72 10.21 -11.52
C PRO A 256 -15.01 10.57 -12.27
N ALA A 257 -15.82 9.57 -12.60
CA ALA A 257 -17.09 9.81 -13.34
C ALA A 257 -18.09 10.66 -12.54
N HIS A 258 -18.04 10.58 -11.21
CA HIS A 258 -18.93 11.31 -10.31
C HIS A 258 -18.23 12.46 -9.56
N GLY A 259 -16.91 12.59 -9.69
CA GLY A 259 -16.12 13.60 -8.98
C GLY A 259 -16.06 13.35 -7.47
N ILE A 260 -16.11 12.11 -7.02
CA ILE A 260 -16.20 11.74 -5.60
C ILE A 260 -14.93 11.04 -5.14
N THR A 261 -14.46 11.43 -3.97
CA THR A 261 -13.47 10.71 -3.19
C THR A 261 -14.13 10.15 -1.93
N LEU A 262 -13.99 8.85 -1.71
CA LEU A 262 -14.39 8.18 -0.48
C LEU A 262 -13.17 7.73 0.31
N LEU A 263 -13.08 8.18 1.55
CA LEU A 263 -12.08 7.75 2.52
C LEU A 263 -12.76 7.15 3.73
N PHE A 264 -12.29 6.00 4.17
CA PHE A 264 -12.75 5.37 5.41
C PHE A 264 -11.55 4.99 6.26
N GLY A 265 -11.55 5.43 7.53
CA GLY A 265 -10.46 5.20 8.48
C GLY A 265 -10.92 4.29 9.62
N THR A 266 -10.19 3.20 9.83
CA THR A 266 -10.30 2.33 10.99
C THR A 266 -8.92 1.76 11.30
N GLN A 267 -8.75 1.22 12.51
CA GLN A 267 -7.50 0.60 12.96
C GLN A 267 -7.81 -0.75 13.60
N GLN A 268 -8.39 -1.64 12.78
CA GLN A 268 -8.74 -2.99 13.19
C GLN A 268 -8.09 -4.02 12.28
N ALA A 269 -7.28 -4.90 12.84
CA ALA A 269 -6.72 -6.04 12.14
C ALA A 269 -7.84 -7.02 11.72
N GLY A 270 -7.55 -7.90 10.78
CA GLY A 270 -8.57 -8.81 10.25
C GLY A 270 -9.50 -8.13 9.24
N VAL A 271 -8.93 -7.69 8.11
CA VAL A 271 -9.58 -6.94 6.99
C VAL A 271 -10.94 -7.50 6.57
N GLY A 272 -11.20 -8.81 6.76
CA GLY A 272 -12.46 -9.44 6.40
C GLY A 272 -13.70 -8.81 7.05
N ARG A 273 -13.57 -8.20 8.23
CA ARG A 273 -14.68 -7.55 8.94
C ARG A 273 -14.85 -6.09 8.52
N THR A 274 -13.76 -5.32 8.51
CA THR A 274 -13.80 -3.88 8.22
C THR A 274 -13.82 -3.56 6.74
N GLY A 275 -13.13 -4.34 5.91
CA GLY A 275 -13.21 -4.21 4.45
C GLY A 275 -14.63 -4.38 3.91
N GLY A 276 -15.43 -5.29 4.48
CA GLY A 276 -16.85 -5.42 4.17
C GLY A 276 -17.66 -4.17 4.52
N LEU A 277 -17.33 -3.50 5.64
CA LEU A 277 -18.01 -2.28 6.06
C LEU A 277 -17.73 -1.11 5.11
N ALA A 278 -16.47 -0.87 4.78
CA ALA A 278 -16.08 0.21 3.85
C ALA A 278 -16.75 0.06 2.49
N ARG A 279 -16.81 -1.17 1.97
CA ARG A 279 -17.49 -1.47 0.71
C ARG A 279 -19.00 -1.24 0.77
N ARG A 280 -19.67 -1.59 1.89
CA ARG A 280 -21.10 -1.29 2.09
C ARG A 280 -21.35 0.22 2.15
N ILE A 281 -20.50 0.98 2.85
CA ILE A 281 -20.58 2.44 2.90
C ILE A 281 -20.43 3.01 1.48
N LYS A 282 -19.46 2.52 0.70
CA LYS A 282 -19.30 2.94 -0.70
C LYS A 282 -20.59 2.69 -1.49
N ASN A 283 -21.18 1.50 -1.41
CA ASN A 283 -22.41 1.19 -2.15
C ASN A 283 -23.57 2.10 -1.74
N ILE A 284 -23.72 2.43 -0.44
CA ILE A 284 -24.76 3.37 0.03
C ILE A 284 -24.50 4.76 -0.57
N VAL A 285 -23.28 5.29 -0.45
CA VAL A 285 -22.96 6.61 -1.01
C VAL A 285 -23.21 6.66 -2.52
N MET A 286 -22.80 5.65 -3.26
CA MET A 286 -22.96 5.61 -4.71
C MET A 286 -24.42 5.42 -5.13
N SER A 287 -25.25 4.72 -4.32
CA SER A 287 -26.68 4.55 -4.62
C SER A 287 -27.50 5.83 -4.52
N GLU A 288 -27.01 6.82 -3.76
CA GLU A 288 -27.68 8.15 -3.67
C GLU A 288 -27.36 9.06 -4.87
N LEU A 289 -26.44 8.62 -5.74
CA LEU A 289 -25.99 9.38 -6.91
C LEU A 289 -26.49 8.78 -8.23
N ALA A 290 -26.99 7.57 -8.17
CA ALA A 290 -27.60 6.88 -9.32
C ALA A 290 -29.06 7.29 -9.42
#